data_3a0380ab52cd8c81051aa48577f3693a
#
_entry.id   3a0380ab52cd8c81051aa48577f3693a
#
_cell.length_a   1.000
_cell.length_b   1.000
_cell.length_c   1.000
_cell.angle_alpha   90.00
_cell.angle_beta   90.00
_cell.angle_gamma   90.00
#
_symmetry.space_group_name_H-M   'P 1'
#
loop_
_entity.id
_entity.type
_entity.pdbx_description
1 polymer ?
#
loop_
_entity_poly.entity_id
_entity_poly.type
_entity_poly.pdbx_seq_one_letter_code
_entity_poly.pdbx_strand_id
1 'polypeptide(L)'
;MWLALANQSAIYIAAVSWLAVANQCNYIQGKFACQEDGWILLTEKMALVGRLCYNKQNARFLEVPMAIHESGQMYLETIYILSQNSTFVRAIDVGAQLGFTKPSVSRAMSILKKDGYVNVDADGAITLTETGLAIAKTMYTRHTVLSQMLMELGVDEETATEDACRIEHVISEKSFAAVQAHLEQVTKMREDAHGQ
;
A
#
# COMPACT_ATOMS: atom_id res chain seq x y z
N MET A 1 17.77 32.15 6.28
CA MET A 1 16.74 31.18 6.72
C MET A 1 15.39 31.28 5.98
N TRP A 2 15.21 32.22 5.00
CA TRP A 2 13.98 32.40 4.20
C TRP A 2 14.02 31.78 2.79
N LEU A 3 15.16 31.35 2.30
CA LEU A 3 15.32 30.78 0.95
C LEU A 3 15.04 29.27 0.85
N ALA A 4 15.02 28.53 1.99
CA ALA A 4 14.76 27.10 1.98
C ALA A 4 13.26 26.76 1.91
N LEU A 5 12.39 27.61 2.47
CA LEU A 5 10.93 27.39 2.45
C LEU A 5 10.27 27.69 1.11
N ALA A 6 10.87 28.57 0.28
CA ALA A 6 10.37 28.89 -1.06
C ALA A 6 10.54 27.73 -2.06
N ASN A 7 11.50 26.84 -1.82
CA ASN A 7 11.81 25.75 -2.75
C ASN A 7 10.86 24.54 -2.61
N GLN A 8 10.30 24.30 -1.43
CA GLN A 8 9.33 23.21 -1.21
C GLN A 8 7.97 23.51 -1.82
N SER A 9 7.51 24.75 -1.71
CA SER A 9 6.24 25.18 -2.32
C SER A 9 6.29 25.14 -3.85
N ALA A 10 7.42 25.45 -4.45
CA ALA A 10 7.61 25.42 -5.91
C ALA A 10 7.60 23.97 -6.44
N ILE A 11 8.14 23.02 -5.70
CA ILE A 11 8.13 21.59 -6.06
C ILE A 11 6.71 21.01 -5.94
N TYR A 12 5.95 21.43 -4.93
CA TYR A 12 4.57 20.99 -4.72
C TYR A 12 3.64 21.52 -5.82
N ILE A 13 3.77 22.79 -6.19
CA ILE A 13 2.99 23.41 -7.27
C ILE A 13 3.36 22.77 -8.62
N ALA A 14 4.62 22.41 -8.84
CA ALA A 14 5.04 21.72 -10.05
C ALA A 14 4.47 20.29 -10.12
N ALA A 15 4.38 19.56 -9.02
CA ALA A 15 3.81 18.20 -8.96
C ALA A 15 2.30 18.21 -9.20
N VAL A 16 1.57 19.16 -8.62
CA VAL A 16 0.10 19.28 -8.81
C VAL A 16 -0.23 19.75 -10.22
N SER A 17 0.55 20.67 -10.80
CA SER A 17 0.41 21.07 -12.20
C SER A 17 0.70 19.93 -13.17
N TRP A 18 1.62 19.03 -12.83
CA TRP A 18 1.96 17.86 -13.66
C TRP A 18 0.82 16.83 -13.70
N LEU A 19 0.14 16.59 -12.57
CA LEU A 19 -1.04 15.72 -12.53
C LEU A 19 -2.20 16.29 -13.39
N ALA A 20 -2.37 17.60 -13.42
CA ALA A 20 -3.37 18.25 -14.25
C ALA A 20 -3.04 18.15 -15.75
N VAL A 21 -1.75 18.23 -16.12
CA VAL A 21 -1.27 18.13 -17.51
C VAL A 21 -1.25 16.68 -17.99
N ALA A 22 -0.88 15.71 -17.12
CA ALA A 22 -0.86 14.30 -17.46
C ALA A 22 -2.28 13.75 -17.78
N ASN A 23 -3.32 14.36 -17.24
CA ASN A 23 -4.70 14.00 -17.52
C ASN A 23 -5.22 14.50 -18.88
N GLN A 24 -4.46 15.36 -19.59
CA GLN A 24 -4.82 15.90 -20.90
C GLN A 24 -3.96 15.33 -22.04
N CYS A 25 -2.92 14.56 -21.76
CA CYS A 25 -2.05 13.95 -22.77
C CYS A 25 -2.38 12.48 -22.97
N ASN A 26 -2.84 12.09 -24.15
CA ASN A 26 -3.02 10.68 -24.52
C ASN A 26 -1.66 10.00 -24.68
N TYR A 27 -1.43 8.96 -23.86
CA TYR A 27 -0.27 8.07 -23.96
C TYR A 27 -0.49 7.05 -25.08
N ILE A 28 0.18 7.21 -26.20
CA ILE A 28 0.16 6.25 -27.29
C ILE A 28 1.59 5.76 -27.55
N GLN A 29 1.82 4.45 -27.37
CA GLN A 29 3.04 3.72 -27.72
C GLN A 29 4.38 4.26 -27.16
N GLY A 30 4.43 4.62 -25.88
CA GLY A 30 5.71 4.95 -25.24
C GLY A 30 6.31 6.32 -25.62
N LYS A 31 5.55 7.20 -26.30
CA LYS A 31 5.96 8.55 -26.64
C LYS A 31 4.88 9.55 -26.26
N PHE A 32 5.27 10.62 -25.57
CA PHE A 32 4.42 11.78 -25.35
C PHE A 32 4.41 12.65 -26.62
N ALA A 33 3.28 12.75 -27.28
CA ALA A 33 3.07 13.72 -28.35
C ALA A 33 2.36 14.93 -27.74
N CYS A 34 3.09 16.02 -27.56
CA CYS A 34 2.53 17.33 -27.28
C CYS A 34 2.71 18.18 -28.51
N GLN A 35 1.61 18.67 -29.05
CA GLN A 35 1.57 19.59 -30.18
C GLN A 35 1.84 20.97 -29.59
N GLU A 36 3.05 21.47 -29.75
CA GLU A 36 3.51 22.85 -29.82
C GLU A 36 4.93 23.05 -29.26
N ASP A 37 5.74 23.75 -29.99
CA ASP A 37 7.18 23.91 -29.79
C ASP A 37 7.54 24.68 -28.50
N GLY A 38 8.35 24.10 -27.62
CA GLY A 38 8.99 24.87 -26.54
C GLY A 38 9.42 24.14 -25.26
N TRP A 39 9.23 22.84 -25.10
CA TRP A 39 9.43 22.16 -23.82
C TRP A 39 10.55 21.11 -23.77
N ILE A 40 11.46 21.10 -24.70
CA ILE A 40 12.53 20.07 -24.81
C ILE A 40 13.58 20.14 -23.68
N LEU A 41 13.76 21.29 -23.04
CA LEU A 41 14.81 21.49 -22.00
C LEU A 41 14.42 21.03 -20.59
N LEU A 42 13.14 20.75 -20.32
CA LEU A 42 12.67 20.30 -19.01
C LEU A 42 12.67 18.76 -18.86
N THR A 43 12.62 18.04 -19.96
CA THR A 43 12.52 16.56 -19.96
C THR A 43 13.80 15.85 -19.55
N GLU A 44 14.98 16.38 -19.87
CA GLU A 44 16.25 15.75 -19.49
C GLU A 44 16.57 15.89 -17.99
N LYS A 45 16.25 17.03 -17.38
CA LYS A 45 16.43 17.20 -15.92
C LYS A 45 15.43 16.39 -15.09
N MET A 46 14.20 16.21 -15.60
CA MET A 46 13.19 15.38 -14.92
C MET A 46 13.44 13.89 -15.09
N ALA A 47 14.03 13.45 -16.19
CA ALA A 47 14.47 12.06 -16.37
C ALA A 47 15.63 11.70 -15.40
N LEU A 48 16.44 12.66 -14.99
CA LEU A 48 17.50 12.47 -14.00
C LEU A 48 16.94 12.31 -12.60
N VAL A 49 15.92 13.10 -12.23
CA VAL A 49 15.22 12.97 -10.93
C VAL A 49 14.47 11.64 -10.84
N GLY A 50 13.80 11.20 -11.90
CA GLY A 50 13.13 9.90 -11.95
C GLY A 50 14.09 8.70 -11.87
N ARG A 51 15.34 8.84 -12.34
CA ARG A 51 16.38 7.80 -12.24
C ARG A 51 17.03 7.72 -10.85
N LEU A 52 17.10 8.82 -10.10
CA LEU A 52 17.66 8.87 -8.75
C LEU A 52 16.72 8.24 -7.71
N CYS A 53 15.42 8.21 -7.94
CA CYS A 53 14.44 7.64 -7.02
C CYS A 53 14.17 6.13 -7.20
N TYR A 54 14.75 5.47 -8.21
CA TYR A 54 14.53 4.04 -8.45
C TYR A 54 15.79 3.22 -8.19
N ASN A 55 16.03 2.87 -6.94
CA ASN A 55 17.06 1.90 -6.60
C ASN A 55 16.49 0.47 -6.64
N LYS A 56 16.88 -0.29 -7.67
CA LYS A 56 16.43 -1.64 -8.01
C LYS A 56 16.87 -2.73 -7.00
N GLN A 57 17.58 -2.39 -5.94
CA GLN A 57 18.27 -3.38 -5.10
C GLN A 57 17.52 -3.83 -3.85
N ASN A 58 16.43 -3.17 -3.45
CA ASN A 58 15.69 -3.55 -2.23
C ASN A 58 14.32 -4.23 -2.48
N ALA A 59 13.89 -4.38 -3.72
CA ALA A 59 12.63 -5.03 -4.05
C ALA A 59 12.76 -6.57 -4.13
N ARG A 60 13.27 -7.23 -3.09
CA ARG A 60 12.95 -8.64 -2.82
C ARG A 60 11.68 -8.71 -1.95
N PHE A 61 10.63 -8.04 -2.37
CA PHE A 61 9.30 -8.47 -1.97
C PHE A 61 9.06 -9.80 -2.66
N LEU A 62 8.84 -10.85 -1.88
CA LEU A 62 8.36 -12.13 -2.38
C LEU A 62 7.13 -11.82 -3.23
N GLU A 63 7.21 -12.04 -4.54
CA GLU A 63 6.04 -12.05 -5.41
C GLU A 63 5.16 -13.21 -4.95
N VAL A 64 4.32 -12.96 -3.95
CA VAL A 64 3.27 -13.90 -3.58
C VAL A 64 2.22 -13.77 -4.69
N PRO A 65 1.96 -14.83 -5.46
CA PRO A 65 0.91 -14.77 -6.47
C PRO A 65 -0.41 -14.46 -5.76
N MET A 66 -0.94 -13.26 -5.95
CA MET A 66 -2.21 -12.86 -5.35
C MET A 66 -3.38 -13.48 -6.14
N ALA A 67 -3.44 -14.82 -6.15
CA ALA A 67 -4.52 -15.58 -6.79
C ALA A 67 -5.82 -15.57 -5.97
N ILE A 68 -5.79 -15.00 -4.76
CA ILE A 68 -6.92 -14.94 -3.85
C ILE A 68 -7.70 -13.62 -4.02
N HIS A 69 -9.04 -13.71 -4.00
CA HIS A 69 -9.92 -12.53 -4.07
C HIS A 69 -9.70 -11.57 -2.89
N GLU A 70 -9.95 -10.27 -3.09
CA GLU A 70 -9.84 -9.22 -2.07
C GLU A 70 -10.50 -9.60 -0.74
N SER A 71 -11.72 -10.16 -0.79
CA SER A 71 -12.40 -10.64 0.42
C SER A 71 -11.62 -11.72 1.17
N GLY A 72 -10.92 -12.60 0.48
CA GLY A 72 -10.06 -13.62 1.09
C GLY A 72 -8.84 -13.00 1.75
N GLN A 73 -8.22 -12.01 1.11
CA GLN A 73 -7.07 -11.26 1.64
C GLN A 73 -7.46 -10.56 2.95
N MET A 74 -8.61 -9.87 2.97
CA MET A 74 -9.16 -9.21 4.15
C MET A 74 -9.37 -10.19 5.33
N TYR A 75 -9.90 -11.39 5.06
CA TYR A 75 -10.04 -12.42 6.11
C TYR A 75 -8.69 -12.87 6.65
N LEU A 76 -7.70 -13.10 5.79
CA LEU A 76 -6.36 -13.54 6.21
C LEU A 76 -5.65 -12.46 7.03
N GLU A 77 -5.75 -11.21 6.62
CA GLU A 77 -5.22 -10.06 7.37
C GLU A 77 -5.87 -9.94 8.75
N THR A 78 -7.20 -10.02 8.82
CA THR A 78 -7.93 -9.97 10.10
C THR A 78 -7.51 -11.11 11.03
N ILE A 79 -7.34 -12.35 10.53
CA ILE A 79 -6.84 -13.47 11.32
C ILE A 79 -5.42 -13.18 11.82
N TYR A 80 -4.55 -12.60 10.98
CA TYR A 80 -3.20 -12.21 11.35
C TYR A 80 -3.20 -11.17 12.48
N ILE A 81 -3.98 -10.10 12.36
CA ILE A 81 -4.11 -9.05 13.39
C ILE A 81 -4.60 -9.64 14.71
N LEU A 82 -5.65 -10.44 14.69
CA LEU A 82 -6.19 -11.09 15.88
C LEU A 82 -5.17 -12.04 16.53
N SER A 83 -4.37 -12.75 15.73
CA SER A 83 -3.34 -13.66 16.22
C SER A 83 -2.17 -12.97 16.93
N GLN A 84 -1.95 -11.66 16.70
CA GLN A 84 -0.93 -10.90 17.44
C GLN A 84 -1.34 -10.66 18.90
N ASN A 85 -2.66 -10.62 19.18
CA ASN A 85 -3.21 -10.30 20.49
C ASN A 85 -3.82 -11.50 21.20
N SER A 86 -4.01 -12.64 20.50
CA SER A 86 -4.64 -13.83 21.04
C SER A 86 -4.01 -15.10 20.46
N THR A 87 -3.73 -16.06 21.32
CA THR A 87 -3.28 -17.41 20.91
C THR A 87 -4.40 -18.26 20.32
N PHE A 88 -5.65 -17.82 20.43
CA PHE A 88 -6.81 -18.58 20.05
C PHE A 88 -7.81 -17.72 19.28
N VAL A 89 -7.78 -17.79 17.96
CA VAL A 89 -8.66 -17.03 17.06
C VAL A 89 -9.74 -17.95 16.51
N ARG A 90 -11.00 -17.55 16.63
CA ARG A 90 -12.17 -18.29 16.11
C ARG A 90 -12.90 -17.50 15.02
N ALA A 91 -13.72 -18.22 14.24
CA ALA A 91 -14.56 -17.58 13.22
C ALA A 91 -15.49 -16.49 13.78
N ILE A 92 -15.91 -16.62 15.05
CA ILE A 92 -16.75 -15.61 15.71
C ILE A 92 -15.97 -14.32 15.94
N ASP A 93 -14.68 -14.40 16.29
CA ASP A 93 -13.83 -13.24 16.55
C ASP A 93 -13.56 -12.48 15.26
N VAL A 94 -13.28 -13.22 14.18
CA VAL A 94 -13.14 -12.67 12.83
C VAL A 94 -14.43 -11.99 12.37
N GLY A 95 -15.58 -12.62 12.62
CA GLY A 95 -16.88 -12.04 12.30
C GLY A 95 -17.19 -10.76 13.06
N ALA A 96 -16.86 -10.73 14.35
CA ALA A 96 -17.02 -9.54 15.19
C ALA A 96 -16.14 -8.39 14.71
N GLN A 97 -14.88 -8.66 14.36
CA GLN A 97 -13.93 -7.66 13.87
C GLN A 97 -14.37 -7.05 12.53
N LEU A 98 -14.89 -7.87 11.61
CA LEU A 98 -15.30 -7.44 10.27
C LEU A 98 -16.76 -6.95 10.19
N GLY A 99 -17.56 -7.12 11.25
CA GLY A 99 -18.98 -6.82 11.21
C GLY A 99 -19.80 -7.78 10.32
N PHE A 100 -19.29 -8.99 10.06
CA PHE A 100 -19.91 -9.95 9.16
C PHE A 100 -20.74 -10.99 9.88
N THR A 101 -21.77 -11.50 9.17
CA THR A 101 -22.65 -12.52 9.73
C THR A 101 -21.93 -13.88 9.86
N LYS A 102 -22.31 -14.66 10.90
CA LYS A 102 -21.75 -16.00 11.13
C LYS A 102 -21.77 -16.91 9.90
N PRO A 103 -22.85 -16.99 9.10
CA PRO A 103 -22.87 -17.80 7.88
C PRO A 103 -21.84 -17.35 6.83
N SER A 104 -21.64 -16.03 6.67
CA SER A 104 -20.67 -15.47 5.71
C SER A 104 -19.25 -15.86 6.11
N VAL A 105 -18.90 -15.67 7.39
CA VAL A 105 -17.57 -16.03 7.92
C VAL A 105 -17.33 -17.54 7.82
N SER A 106 -18.31 -18.37 8.21
CA SER A 106 -18.18 -19.82 8.13
C SER A 106 -17.92 -20.31 6.70
N ARG A 107 -18.61 -19.71 5.72
CA ARG A 107 -18.36 -20.01 4.30
C ARG A 107 -16.95 -19.60 3.87
N ALA A 108 -16.52 -18.40 4.23
CA ALA A 108 -15.18 -17.91 3.92
C ALA A 108 -14.10 -18.81 4.52
N MET A 109 -14.22 -19.17 5.80
CA MET A 109 -13.27 -20.08 6.46
C MET A 109 -13.23 -21.45 5.80
N SER A 110 -14.36 -21.98 5.34
CA SER A 110 -14.42 -23.25 4.61
C SER A 110 -13.68 -23.19 3.28
N ILE A 111 -13.79 -22.07 2.55
CA ILE A 111 -13.08 -21.85 1.28
C ILE A 111 -11.58 -21.71 1.56
N LEU A 112 -11.18 -20.84 2.48
CA LEU A 112 -9.78 -20.60 2.84
C LEU A 112 -9.09 -21.87 3.34
N LYS A 113 -9.80 -22.73 4.10
CA LYS A 113 -9.30 -24.03 4.54
C LYS A 113 -9.10 -24.98 3.36
N LYS A 114 -10.10 -25.05 2.46
CA LYS A 114 -10.04 -25.90 1.26
C LYS A 114 -8.87 -25.50 0.35
N ASP A 115 -8.63 -24.20 0.22
CA ASP A 115 -7.59 -23.63 -0.64
C ASP A 115 -6.21 -23.61 0.05
N GLY A 116 -6.12 -24.10 1.30
CA GLY A 116 -4.86 -24.29 2.01
C GLY A 116 -4.26 -23.02 2.60
N TYR A 117 -5.04 -21.97 2.84
CA TYR A 117 -4.57 -20.73 3.46
C TYR A 117 -4.70 -20.71 4.98
N VAL A 118 -5.65 -21.49 5.53
CA VAL A 118 -5.86 -21.60 6.97
C VAL A 118 -6.05 -23.05 7.40
N ASN A 119 -5.67 -23.36 8.64
CA ASN A 119 -6.05 -24.58 9.33
C ASN A 119 -7.13 -24.25 10.35
N VAL A 120 -8.06 -25.18 10.56
CA VAL A 120 -9.08 -25.09 11.62
C VAL A 120 -9.05 -26.40 12.36
N ASP A 121 -8.73 -26.37 13.64
CA ASP A 121 -8.65 -27.54 14.50
C ASP A 121 -10.02 -28.03 14.98
N ALA A 122 -10.02 -29.06 15.84
CA ALA A 122 -11.24 -29.66 16.40
C ALA A 122 -11.98 -28.70 17.33
N ASP A 123 -11.29 -27.79 18.00
CA ASP A 123 -11.84 -26.80 18.94
C ASP A 123 -12.29 -25.51 18.22
N GLY A 124 -12.09 -25.44 16.90
CA GLY A 124 -12.46 -24.30 16.06
C GLY A 124 -11.43 -23.18 16.08
N ALA A 125 -10.21 -23.41 16.57
CA ALA A 125 -9.13 -22.46 16.45
C ALA A 125 -8.61 -22.38 15.01
N ILE A 126 -8.44 -21.17 14.53
CA ILE A 126 -7.97 -20.85 13.18
C ILE A 126 -6.52 -20.44 13.27
N THR A 127 -5.67 -21.07 12.45
CA THR A 127 -4.26 -20.71 12.27
C THR A 127 -3.97 -20.51 10.80
N LEU A 128 -3.12 -19.53 10.48
CA LEU A 128 -2.65 -19.31 9.13
C LEU A 128 -1.64 -20.40 8.74
N THR A 129 -1.71 -20.88 7.50
CA THR A 129 -0.63 -21.66 6.91
C THR A 129 0.52 -20.73 6.53
N GLU A 130 1.66 -21.27 6.10
CA GLU A 130 2.78 -20.45 5.61
C GLU A 130 2.36 -19.54 4.46
N THR A 131 1.60 -20.07 3.49
CA THR A 131 1.07 -19.30 2.37
C THR A 131 0.07 -18.24 2.81
N GLY A 132 -0.88 -18.61 3.71
CA GLY A 132 -1.84 -17.66 4.27
C GLY A 132 -1.18 -16.54 5.07
N LEU A 133 -0.14 -16.87 5.85
CA LEU A 133 0.63 -15.91 6.63
C LEU A 133 1.40 -14.93 5.74
N ALA A 134 1.99 -15.41 4.64
CA ALA A 134 2.70 -14.55 3.70
C ALA A 134 1.76 -13.50 3.07
N ILE A 135 0.57 -13.93 2.62
CA ILE A 135 -0.46 -13.02 2.09
C ILE A 135 -0.93 -12.02 3.15
N ALA A 136 -1.27 -12.51 4.35
CA ALA A 136 -1.74 -11.68 5.45
C ALA A 136 -0.72 -10.59 5.85
N LYS A 137 0.56 -10.94 5.96
CA LYS A 137 1.64 -10.00 6.23
C LYS A 137 1.78 -8.96 5.12
N THR A 138 1.66 -9.38 3.86
CA THR A 138 1.71 -8.45 2.73
C THR A 138 0.58 -7.43 2.80
N MET A 139 -0.65 -7.87 3.07
CA MET A 139 -1.81 -6.97 3.22
C MET A 139 -1.62 -6.02 4.41
N TYR A 140 -1.26 -6.53 5.57
CA TYR A 140 -0.99 -5.73 6.76
C TYR A 140 0.10 -4.67 6.52
N THR A 141 1.18 -5.03 5.83
CA THR A 141 2.23 -4.07 5.46
C THR A 141 1.71 -3.00 4.53
N ARG A 142 0.92 -3.37 3.52
CA ARG A 142 0.29 -2.41 2.60
C ARG A 142 -0.63 -1.45 3.33
N HIS A 143 -1.50 -1.99 4.18
CA HIS A 143 -2.39 -1.20 5.02
C HIS A 143 -1.63 -0.17 5.84
N THR A 144 -0.62 -0.59 6.58
CA THR A 144 0.17 0.28 7.45
C THR A 144 0.89 1.38 6.66
N VAL A 145 1.57 1.02 5.56
CA VAL A 145 2.31 1.99 4.73
C VAL A 145 1.38 3.00 4.08
N LEU A 146 0.23 2.56 3.56
CA LEU A 146 -0.75 3.45 2.92
C LEU A 146 -1.41 4.38 3.94
N SER A 147 -1.81 3.88 5.12
CA SER A 147 -2.35 4.71 6.20
C SER A 147 -1.35 5.77 6.63
N GLN A 148 -0.09 5.39 6.87
CA GLN A 148 0.97 6.33 7.23
C GLN A 148 1.19 7.38 6.16
N MET A 149 1.23 6.99 4.88
CA MET A 149 1.41 7.93 3.78
C MET A 149 0.27 8.94 3.70
N LEU A 150 -0.97 8.51 3.88
CA LEU A 150 -2.14 9.40 3.90
C LEU A 150 -2.09 10.36 5.09
N MET A 151 -1.70 9.89 6.27
CA MET A 151 -1.50 10.75 7.45
C MET A 151 -0.37 11.78 7.23
N GLU A 152 0.73 11.39 6.59
CA GLU A 152 1.80 12.32 6.21
C GLU A 152 1.35 13.40 5.23
N LEU A 153 0.36 13.11 4.40
CA LEU A 153 -0.29 14.09 3.51
C LEU A 153 -1.31 14.98 4.24
N GLY A 154 -1.55 14.77 5.53
CA GLY A 154 -2.46 15.56 6.35
C GLY A 154 -3.89 15.00 6.44
N VAL A 155 -4.12 13.77 6.00
CA VAL A 155 -5.40 13.08 6.21
C VAL A 155 -5.48 12.63 7.67
N ASP A 156 -6.63 12.76 8.31
CA ASP A 156 -6.85 12.26 9.67
C ASP A 156 -6.75 10.72 9.72
N GLU A 157 -6.44 10.19 10.90
CA GLU A 157 -6.16 8.77 11.10
C GLU A 157 -7.33 7.86 10.73
N GLU A 158 -8.57 8.26 11.05
CA GLU A 158 -9.77 7.48 10.77
C GLU A 158 -9.97 7.34 9.25
N THR A 159 -9.97 8.47 8.53
CA THR A 159 -10.09 8.50 7.07
C THR A 159 -8.91 7.79 6.39
N ALA A 160 -7.68 8.01 6.86
CA ALA A 160 -6.49 7.38 6.30
C ALA A 160 -6.54 5.85 6.41
N THR A 161 -6.99 5.33 7.55
CA THR A 161 -7.14 3.89 7.80
C THR A 161 -8.23 3.28 6.91
N GLU A 162 -9.39 3.94 6.79
CA GLU A 162 -10.46 3.46 5.93
C GLU A 162 -10.08 3.44 4.45
N ASP A 163 -9.41 4.48 3.97
CA ASP A 163 -9.00 4.59 2.57
C ASP A 163 -7.86 3.61 2.27
N ALA A 164 -6.90 3.43 3.18
CA ALA A 164 -5.86 2.43 3.05
C ALA A 164 -6.44 1.03 2.86
N CYS A 165 -7.44 0.65 3.67
CA CYS A 165 -8.14 -0.64 3.56
C CYS A 165 -8.80 -0.87 2.20
N ARG A 166 -9.22 0.20 1.51
CA ARG A 166 -9.78 0.11 0.15
C ARG A 166 -8.70 0.03 -0.92
N ILE A 167 -7.60 0.76 -0.73
CA ILE A 167 -6.53 0.90 -1.73
C ILE A 167 -5.59 -0.32 -1.74
N GLU A 168 -5.31 -0.93 -0.60
CA GLU A 168 -4.30 -1.99 -0.43
C GLU A 168 -4.53 -3.21 -1.33
N HIS A 169 -5.79 -3.52 -1.64
CA HIS A 169 -6.17 -4.65 -2.49
C HIS A 169 -6.02 -4.38 -3.99
N VAL A 170 -6.10 -3.11 -4.40
CA VAL A 170 -6.15 -2.71 -5.82
C VAL A 170 -4.88 -2.02 -6.30
N ILE A 171 -4.04 -1.53 -5.39
CA ILE A 171 -2.79 -0.86 -5.74
C ILE A 171 -1.80 -1.83 -6.38
N SER A 172 -1.19 -1.45 -7.50
CA SER A 172 -0.16 -2.26 -8.14
C SER A 172 1.11 -2.33 -7.29
N GLU A 173 1.86 -3.44 -7.39
CA GLU A 173 3.16 -3.59 -6.72
C GLU A 173 4.12 -2.43 -7.00
N LYS A 174 4.14 -1.98 -8.25
CA LYS A 174 5.00 -0.87 -8.66
C LYS A 174 4.63 0.44 -7.97
N SER A 175 3.32 0.73 -7.87
CA SER A 175 2.83 1.94 -7.20
C SER A 175 3.05 1.86 -5.69
N PHE A 176 2.79 0.69 -5.09
CA PHE A 176 3.04 0.46 -3.68
C PHE A 176 4.52 0.63 -3.31
N ALA A 177 5.44 0.03 -4.08
CA ALA A 177 6.88 0.18 -3.87
C ALA A 177 7.34 1.65 -3.96
N ALA A 178 6.73 2.46 -4.83
CA ALA A 178 7.02 3.88 -4.93
C ALA A 178 6.54 4.65 -3.69
N VAL A 179 5.34 4.33 -3.18
CA VAL A 179 4.80 4.92 -1.94
C VAL A 179 5.70 4.57 -0.75
N GLN A 180 6.07 3.31 -0.60
CA GLN A 180 6.94 2.84 0.47
C GLN A 180 8.30 3.55 0.44
N ALA A 181 8.95 3.61 -0.71
CA ALA A 181 10.24 4.28 -0.86
C ALA A 181 10.16 5.78 -0.52
N HIS A 182 9.05 6.44 -0.88
CA HIS A 182 8.84 7.85 -0.53
C HIS A 182 8.65 8.04 0.98
N LEU A 183 7.85 7.20 1.63
CA LEU A 183 7.62 7.26 3.07
C LEU A 183 8.93 7.06 3.85
N GLU A 184 9.76 6.09 3.46
CA GLU A 184 11.08 5.84 4.06
C GLU A 184 11.99 7.08 3.95
N GLN A 185 11.97 7.78 2.81
CA GLN A 185 12.76 9.01 2.62
C GLN A 185 12.27 10.14 3.53
N VAL A 186 10.96 10.35 3.63
CA VAL A 186 10.35 11.39 4.48
C VAL A 186 10.68 11.12 5.96
N THR A 187 10.54 9.87 6.40
CA THR A 187 10.87 9.47 7.78
C THR A 187 12.32 9.74 8.11
N LYS A 188 13.25 9.34 7.22
CA LYS A 188 14.68 9.56 7.41
C LYS A 188 15.04 11.04 7.46
N MET A 189 14.48 11.87 6.57
CA MET A 189 14.73 13.33 6.60
C MET A 189 14.27 13.96 7.91
N ARG A 190 13.19 13.45 8.51
CA ARG A 190 12.66 13.92 9.78
C ARG A 190 13.56 13.51 10.95
N GLU A 191 14.06 12.28 10.96
CA GLU A 191 15.01 11.78 11.96
C GLU A 191 16.30 12.60 11.94
N ASP A 192 16.86 12.84 10.75
CA ASP A 192 18.08 13.63 10.55
C ASP A 192 17.90 15.09 11.02
N ALA A 193 16.69 15.66 10.90
CA ALA A 193 16.37 17.02 11.33
C ALA A 193 16.20 17.16 12.86
N HIS A 194 15.84 16.07 13.57
CA HIS A 194 15.64 16.07 15.04
C HIS A 194 16.88 15.58 15.80
N GLY A 195 17.88 15.03 15.11
CA GLY A 195 19.12 14.52 15.69
C GLY A 195 20.24 15.57 15.80
N GLN A 196 19.98 16.82 15.44
CA GLN A 196 20.90 17.96 15.59
C GLN A 196 20.40 18.91 16.70
#